data_d80f98c79879281d7d7c85be08d557b4
#
_entry.id   d80f98c79879281d7d7c85be08d557b4
#
_cell.length_a   1.000
_cell.length_b   1.000
_cell.length_c   1.000
_cell.angle_alpha   90.00
_cell.angle_beta   90.00
_cell.angle_gamma   90.00
#
_symmetry.space_group_name_H-M   'P 1'
#
loop_
_entity.id
_entity.type
_entity.pdbx_description
1 polymer ?
#
loop_
_entity_poly.entity_id
_entity_poly.type
_entity_poly.pdbx_seq_one_letter_code
_entity_poly.pdbx_strand_id
1 'polypeptide(L)'
;MENVSLQFQRGIIMEKQNWKFYWKWSVFVLMTMICLLSFYKSYQNVKYELQEESQTLFQQAVQDDTNRRIKDLGDAFCFSYSGANRLERDSITIKTADTIIHMKNNKEVARRMSSQEKSDFSLQHYLSMENPIQVTLLDSAFRASLYEHAIPAQTVTCYTFIDKTECSSSDTSFYQSFIPLKEIVFGANRAIVLQAFVQFPFLYIVGEVFLRNIFWIL
;
A
#
# COMPACT_ATOMS: atom_id res chain seq x y z
N MET A 1 16.47 -29.73 73.35
CA MET A 1 16.97 -29.95 71.96
C MET A 1 15.90 -30.09 70.91
N GLU A 2 14.67 -30.44 71.24
CA GLU A 2 13.55 -30.62 70.25
C GLU A 2 13.06 -29.37 69.56
N ASN A 3 13.12 -28.20 70.22
CA ASN A 3 12.60 -26.95 69.63
C ASN A 3 13.44 -26.41 68.46
N VAL A 4 14.71 -26.74 68.32
CA VAL A 4 15.59 -26.27 67.25
C VAL A 4 15.33 -27.06 65.95
N SER A 5 15.02 -28.34 66.06
CA SER A 5 14.74 -29.18 64.90
C SER A 5 13.39 -28.83 64.23
N LEU A 6 12.39 -28.42 65.02
CA LEU A 6 11.09 -27.99 64.51
C LEU A 6 11.14 -26.63 63.78
N GLN A 7 11.99 -25.69 64.24
CA GLN A 7 12.19 -24.43 63.52
C GLN A 7 12.91 -24.62 62.17
N PHE A 8 13.91 -25.51 62.15
CA PHE A 8 14.64 -25.83 60.92
C PHE A 8 13.76 -26.50 59.87
N GLN A 9 12.88 -27.46 60.27
CA GLN A 9 11.91 -28.07 59.38
C GLN A 9 10.88 -27.09 58.84
N ARG A 10 10.38 -26.14 59.63
CA ARG A 10 9.45 -25.08 59.17
C ARG A 10 10.08 -24.15 58.15
N GLY A 11 11.36 -23.80 58.32
CA GLY A 11 12.13 -22.96 57.37
C GLY A 11 12.23 -23.63 55.98
N ILE A 12 12.57 -24.92 55.97
CA ILE A 12 12.71 -25.70 54.70
C ILE A 12 11.35 -25.88 54.00
N ILE A 13 10.27 -26.03 54.75
CA ILE A 13 8.93 -26.18 54.18
C ILE A 13 8.47 -24.85 53.58
N MET A 14 8.68 -23.71 54.21
CA MET A 14 8.34 -22.39 53.71
C MET A 14 9.17 -22.04 52.47
N GLU A 15 10.43 -22.38 52.45
CA GLU A 15 11.31 -22.14 51.28
C GLU A 15 10.89 -22.92 50.07
N LYS A 16 10.53 -24.23 50.24
CA LYS A 16 9.98 -25.07 49.16
C LYS A 16 8.61 -24.58 48.63
N GLN A 17 7.79 -23.98 49.53
CA GLN A 17 6.46 -23.49 49.13
C GLN A 17 6.60 -22.19 48.36
N ASN A 18 7.52 -21.30 48.73
CA ASN A 18 7.84 -20.10 47.96
C ASN A 18 8.43 -20.41 46.60
N TRP A 19 9.33 -21.40 46.46
CA TRP A 19 9.90 -21.86 45.20
C TRP A 19 8.82 -22.33 44.23
N LYS A 20 7.82 -23.14 44.66
CA LYS A 20 6.72 -23.56 43.82
C LYS A 20 5.83 -22.42 43.36
N PHE A 21 5.66 -21.38 44.16
CA PHE A 21 4.92 -20.19 43.83
C PHE A 21 5.66 -19.37 42.75
N TYR A 22 6.95 -19.10 42.93
CA TYR A 22 7.76 -18.37 41.94
C TYR A 22 7.84 -19.12 40.59
N TRP A 23 7.96 -20.43 40.61
CA TRP A 23 7.94 -21.25 39.38
C TRP A 23 6.63 -21.12 38.63
N LYS A 24 5.48 -21.19 39.29
CA LYS A 24 4.17 -21.01 38.65
C LYS A 24 4.02 -19.62 38.01
N TRP A 25 4.44 -18.58 38.72
CA TRP A 25 4.42 -17.22 38.22
C TRP A 25 5.37 -17.02 37.02
N SER A 26 6.54 -17.60 37.06
CA SER A 26 7.50 -17.58 35.96
C SER A 26 6.92 -18.22 34.69
N VAL A 27 6.29 -19.39 34.82
CA VAL A 27 5.64 -20.06 33.70
C VAL A 27 4.47 -19.22 33.16
N PHE A 28 3.65 -18.64 34.04
CA PHE A 28 2.54 -17.78 33.63
C PHE A 28 3.05 -16.54 32.87
N VAL A 29 4.06 -15.86 33.36
CA VAL A 29 4.67 -14.69 32.69
C VAL A 29 5.24 -15.09 31.33
N LEU A 30 5.93 -16.24 31.25
CA LEU A 30 6.48 -16.74 30.00
C LEU A 30 5.38 -17.03 28.96
N MET A 31 4.31 -17.71 29.38
CA MET A 31 3.17 -17.99 28.51
C MET A 31 2.49 -16.70 28.02
N THR A 32 2.32 -15.72 28.91
CA THR A 32 1.74 -14.43 28.55
C THR A 32 2.61 -13.70 27.51
N MET A 33 3.94 -13.70 27.70
CA MET A 33 4.87 -13.12 26.73
C MET A 33 4.78 -13.81 25.35
N ILE A 34 4.71 -15.13 25.33
CA ILE A 34 4.58 -15.89 24.09
C ILE A 34 3.26 -15.52 23.37
N CYS A 35 2.16 -15.42 24.11
CA CYS A 35 0.86 -15.00 23.55
C CYS A 35 0.91 -13.59 22.97
N LEU A 36 1.53 -12.65 23.70
CA LEU A 36 1.67 -11.26 23.23
C LEU A 36 2.54 -11.17 21.98
N LEU A 37 3.65 -11.89 21.92
CA LEU A 37 4.51 -11.94 20.74
C LEU A 37 3.81 -12.56 19.53
N SER A 38 3.05 -13.65 19.74
CA SER A 38 2.25 -14.27 18.70
C SER A 38 1.17 -13.33 18.18
N PHE A 39 0.46 -12.66 19.07
CA PHE A 39 -0.54 -11.65 18.69
C PHE A 39 0.09 -10.49 17.91
N TYR A 40 1.21 -9.97 18.37
CA TYR A 40 1.93 -8.89 17.68
C TYR A 40 2.35 -9.32 16.26
N LYS A 41 2.89 -10.53 16.11
CA LYS A 41 3.27 -11.06 14.79
C LYS A 41 2.05 -11.20 13.87
N SER A 42 0.94 -11.74 14.38
CA SER A 42 -0.30 -11.85 13.61
C SER A 42 -0.85 -10.49 13.21
N TYR A 43 -0.78 -9.50 14.09
CA TYR A 43 -1.16 -8.11 13.81
C TYR A 43 -0.34 -7.52 12.65
N GLN A 44 0.97 -7.70 12.66
CA GLN A 44 1.85 -7.21 11.59
C GLN A 44 1.56 -7.92 10.26
N ASN A 45 1.30 -9.22 10.29
CA ASN A 45 0.97 -9.98 9.08
C ASN A 45 -0.35 -9.49 8.45
N VAL A 46 -1.41 -9.33 9.25
CA VAL A 46 -2.70 -8.82 8.77
C VAL A 46 -2.54 -7.42 8.20
N LYS A 47 -1.81 -6.54 8.89
CA LYS A 47 -1.53 -5.18 8.41
C LYS A 47 -0.80 -5.20 7.06
N TYR A 48 0.19 -6.06 6.90
CA TYR A 48 0.94 -6.21 5.66
C TYR A 48 0.05 -6.72 4.52
N GLU A 49 -0.76 -7.75 4.76
CA GLU A 49 -1.69 -8.28 3.77
C GLU A 49 -2.69 -7.22 3.30
N LEU A 50 -3.26 -6.45 4.23
CA LEU A 50 -4.17 -5.34 3.90
C LEU A 50 -3.47 -4.26 3.07
N GLN A 51 -2.20 -3.98 3.35
CA GLN A 51 -1.40 -3.04 2.56
C GLN A 51 -1.17 -3.56 1.14
N GLU A 52 -0.81 -4.82 0.95
CA GLU A 52 -0.61 -5.45 -0.37
C GLU A 52 -1.92 -5.50 -1.18
N GLU A 53 -3.02 -5.86 -0.55
CA GLU A 53 -4.34 -5.85 -1.19
C GLU A 53 -4.74 -4.43 -1.60
N SER A 54 -4.58 -3.45 -0.69
CA SER A 54 -4.83 -2.04 -1.00
C SER A 54 -3.94 -1.52 -2.14
N GLN A 55 -2.68 -1.98 -2.24
CA GLN A 55 -1.79 -1.66 -3.34
C GLN A 55 -2.35 -2.15 -4.68
N THR A 56 -2.86 -3.38 -4.71
CA THR A 56 -3.46 -3.97 -5.92
C THR A 56 -4.70 -3.21 -6.35
N LEU A 57 -5.58 -2.88 -5.40
CA LEU A 57 -6.79 -2.10 -5.66
C LEU A 57 -6.49 -0.67 -6.12
N PHE A 58 -5.43 -0.05 -5.57
CA PHE A 58 -4.98 1.25 -6.04
C PHE A 58 -4.47 1.21 -7.48
N GLN A 59 -3.69 0.19 -7.84
CA GLN A 59 -3.23 0.00 -9.23
C GLN A 59 -4.41 -0.19 -10.19
N GLN A 60 -5.42 -0.95 -9.78
CA GLN A 60 -6.64 -1.14 -10.56
C GLN A 60 -7.41 0.18 -10.72
N ALA A 61 -7.58 0.95 -9.64
CA ALA A 61 -8.25 2.25 -9.70
C ALA A 61 -7.54 3.23 -10.67
N VAL A 62 -6.20 3.25 -10.67
CA VAL A 62 -5.41 4.04 -11.62
C VAL A 62 -5.60 3.57 -13.06
N GLN A 63 -5.68 2.25 -13.29
CA GLN A 63 -5.94 1.70 -14.62
C GLN A 63 -7.35 2.05 -15.11
N ASP A 64 -8.34 1.95 -14.25
CA ASP A 64 -9.74 2.29 -14.57
C ASP A 64 -9.90 3.79 -14.85
N ASP A 65 -9.23 4.65 -14.07
CA ASP A 65 -9.18 6.10 -14.35
C ASP A 65 -8.53 6.39 -15.71
N THR A 66 -7.44 5.69 -16.02
CA THR A 66 -6.78 5.81 -17.33
C THR A 66 -7.73 5.41 -18.46
N ASN A 67 -8.41 4.29 -18.34
CA ASN A 67 -9.39 3.82 -19.33
C ASN A 67 -10.56 4.80 -19.48
N ARG A 68 -11.04 5.36 -18.38
CA ARG A 68 -12.08 6.40 -18.40
C ARG A 68 -11.61 7.63 -19.16
N ARG A 69 -10.42 8.16 -18.86
CA ARG A 69 -9.86 9.33 -19.53
C ARG A 69 -9.64 9.11 -21.03
N ILE A 70 -9.22 7.89 -21.42
CA ILE A 70 -9.12 7.50 -22.84
C ILE A 70 -10.50 7.54 -23.50
N LYS A 71 -11.51 6.98 -22.87
CA LYS A 71 -12.88 6.96 -23.38
C LYS A 71 -13.46 8.36 -23.54
N ASP A 72 -13.14 9.27 -22.61
CA ASP A 72 -13.58 10.67 -22.64
C ASP A 72 -13.00 11.44 -23.83
N LEU A 73 -11.85 10.98 -24.39
CA LEU A 73 -11.27 11.53 -25.62
C LEU A 73 -12.00 11.12 -26.90
N GLY A 74 -12.97 10.21 -26.79
CA GLY A 74 -13.84 9.75 -27.87
C GLY A 74 -13.34 8.52 -28.63
N ASP A 75 -14.23 7.93 -29.40
CA ASP A 75 -13.99 6.66 -30.12
C ASP A 75 -12.91 6.76 -31.20
N ALA A 76 -12.58 7.95 -31.66
CA ALA A 76 -11.55 8.18 -32.67
C ALA A 76 -10.12 8.23 -32.07
N PHE A 77 -9.98 8.18 -30.74
CA PHE A 77 -8.67 8.18 -30.08
C PHE A 77 -7.93 6.88 -30.38
N CYS A 78 -6.77 7.00 -30.99
CA CYS A 78 -5.87 5.89 -31.24
C CYS A 78 -4.46 6.29 -30.82
N PHE A 79 -3.90 5.56 -29.90
CA PHE A 79 -2.53 5.71 -29.46
C PHE A 79 -1.68 4.58 -30.02
N SER A 80 -0.63 4.90 -30.75
CA SER A 80 0.33 3.91 -31.23
C SER A 80 1.76 4.33 -30.88
N TYR A 81 2.48 3.42 -30.27
CA TYR A 81 3.91 3.55 -30.01
C TYR A 81 4.68 2.69 -31.03
N SER A 82 5.54 3.32 -31.81
CA SER A 82 6.46 2.64 -32.72
C SER A 82 7.87 2.78 -32.21
N GLY A 83 8.35 1.74 -31.53
CA GLY A 83 9.77 1.59 -31.16
C GLY A 83 10.53 1.08 -32.37
N ALA A 84 11.16 1.95 -33.11
CA ALA A 84 12.01 1.53 -34.22
C ALA A 84 13.31 0.91 -33.72
N ASN A 85 13.79 -0.08 -34.48
CA ASN A 85 15.07 -0.74 -34.31
C ASN A 85 16.20 0.28 -34.06
N ARG A 86 17.23 -0.10 -33.31
CA ARG A 86 18.40 0.59 -32.74
C ARG A 86 18.91 1.89 -33.39
N LEU A 87 18.48 2.25 -34.61
CA LEU A 87 18.96 3.38 -35.41
C LEU A 87 17.89 4.48 -35.63
N GLU A 88 16.61 4.18 -35.52
CA GLU A 88 15.54 5.15 -35.72
C GLU A 88 15.00 5.69 -34.39
N ARG A 89 14.52 6.91 -34.42
CA ARG A 89 14.02 7.61 -33.24
C ARG A 89 12.69 7.01 -32.82
N ASP A 90 12.56 6.63 -31.55
CA ASP A 90 11.26 6.24 -30.99
C ASP A 90 10.23 7.33 -31.33
N SER A 91 9.20 6.95 -32.07
CA SER A 91 8.13 7.87 -32.46
C SER A 91 6.83 7.43 -31.80
N ILE A 92 6.12 8.41 -31.30
CA ILE A 92 4.80 8.23 -30.74
C ILE A 92 3.84 8.92 -31.69
N THR A 93 2.82 8.19 -32.12
CA THR A 93 1.75 8.75 -32.93
C THR A 93 0.47 8.71 -32.13
N ILE A 94 -0.10 9.87 -31.89
CA ILE A 94 -1.39 10.03 -31.24
C ILE A 94 -2.35 10.53 -32.31
N LYS A 95 -3.39 9.77 -32.55
CA LYS A 95 -4.43 10.11 -33.53
C LYS A 95 -5.73 10.36 -32.76
N THR A 96 -6.26 11.57 -32.93
CA THR A 96 -7.59 11.96 -32.47
C THR A 96 -8.51 12.15 -33.68
N ALA A 97 -9.79 12.47 -33.47
CA ALA A 97 -10.74 12.73 -34.56
C ALA A 97 -10.22 13.78 -35.55
N ASP A 98 -9.58 14.82 -35.05
CA ASP A 98 -9.23 16.02 -35.83
C ASP A 98 -7.72 16.24 -35.98
N THR A 99 -6.86 15.47 -35.26
CA THR A 99 -5.42 15.78 -35.19
C THR A 99 -4.57 14.52 -35.16
N ILE A 100 -3.43 14.57 -35.83
CA ILE A 100 -2.38 13.56 -35.72
C ILE A 100 -1.14 14.23 -35.12
N ILE A 101 -0.75 13.81 -33.93
CA ILE A 101 0.42 14.34 -33.22
C ILE A 101 1.55 13.31 -33.31
N HIS A 102 2.69 13.74 -33.84
CA HIS A 102 3.91 12.94 -33.84
C HIS A 102 4.90 13.49 -32.80
N MET A 103 5.14 12.76 -31.74
CA MET A 103 6.12 13.11 -30.72
C MET A 103 7.42 12.32 -30.93
N LYS A 104 8.55 12.99 -30.80
CA LYS A 104 9.88 12.36 -30.79
C LYS A 104 10.37 12.29 -29.37
N ASN A 105 10.67 11.09 -28.90
CA ASN A 105 11.15 10.89 -27.55
C ASN A 105 12.62 11.32 -27.40
N ASN A 106 12.99 11.83 -26.21
CA ASN A 106 14.36 12.23 -25.93
C ASN A 106 15.26 10.97 -25.76
N LYS A 107 16.35 10.90 -26.53
CA LYS A 107 17.21 9.72 -26.62
C LYS A 107 17.82 9.25 -25.30
N GLU A 108 18.11 10.16 -24.37
CA GLU A 108 18.79 9.82 -23.11
C GLU A 108 17.86 9.16 -22.09
N VAL A 109 16.62 9.61 -22.00
CA VAL A 109 15.60 9.07 -21.11
C VAL A 109 15.10 7.72 -21.63
N ALA A 110 14.97 7.60 -22.95
CA ALA A 110 14.47 6.40 -23.62
C ALA A 110 15.39 5.17 -23.49
N ARG A 111 16.69 5.33 -23.25
CA ARG A 111 17.66 4.21 -23.20
C ARG A 111 17.47 3.28 -21.99
N ARG A 112 16.84 3.73 -20.93
CA ARG A 112 16.68 2.99 -19.66
C ARG A 112 15.31 2.37 -19.46
N MET A 113 14.40 2.57 -20.39
CA MET A 113 13.01 2.11 -20.28
C MET A 113 12.72 1.01 -21.32
N SER A 114 11.91 0.03 -20.93
CA SER A 114 11.35 -0.95 -21.85
C SER A 114 10.39 -0.29 -22.84
N SER A 115 10.05 -0.95 -23.93
CA SER A 115 9.07 -0.42 -24.91
C SER A 115 7.69 -0.19 -24.28
N GLN A 116 7.28 -1.06 -23.35
CA GLN A 116 6.03 -0.92 -22.63
C GLN A 116 6.04 0.31 -21.72
N GLU A 117 7.08 0.48 -20.90
CA GLU A 117 7.21 1.66 -20.02
C GLU A 117 7.22 2.98 -20.80
N LYS A 118 7.85 2.99 -21.98
CA LYS A 118 7.84 4.17 -22.86
C LYS A 118 6.45 4.48 -23.39
N SER A 119 5.72 3.43 -23.80
CA SER A 119 4.34 3.55 -24.25
C SER A 119 3.44 4.10 -23.16
N ASP A 120 3.50 3.50 -21.97
CA ASP A 120 2.68 3.87 -20.83
C ASP A 120 2.99 5.31 -20.37
N PHE A 121 4.27 5.66 -20.29
CA PHE A 121 4.68 7.02 -19.96
C PHE A 121 4.14 8.04 -20.98
N SER A 122 4.27 7.75 -22.27
CA SER A 122 3.85 8.67 -23.31
C SER A 122 2.34 8.87 -23.34
N LEU A 123 1.59 7.79 -23.12
CA LEU A 123 0.15 7.85 -22.97
C LEU A 123 -0.25 8.68 -21.75
N GLN A 124 0.35 8.40 -20.58
CA GLN A 124 0.04 9.13 -19.36
C GLN A 124 0.45 10.62 -19.47
N HIS A 125 1.58 10.91 -20.11
CA HIS A 125 2.01 12.30 -20.33
C HIS A 125 1.01 13.07 -21.19
N TYR A 126 0.56 12.47 -22.31
CA TYR A 126 -0.46 13.06 -23.15
C TYR A 126 -1.78 13.27 -22.41
N LEU A 127 -2.27 12.22 -21.71
CA LEU A 127 -3.48 12.32 -20.90
C LEU A 127 -3.38 13.39 -19.80
N SER A 128 -2.20 13.59 -19.23
CA SER A 128 -1.98 14.61 -18.19
C SER A 128 -2.06 16.04 -18.74
N MET A 129 -1.85 16.20 -20.05
CA MET A 129 -1.95 17.52 -20.70
C MET A 129 -3.37 17.81 -21.16
N GLU A 130 -4.05 16.82 -21.76
CA GLU A 130 -5.37 16.98 -22.39
C GLU A 130 -6.54 16.73 -21.42
N ASN A 131 -6.41 15.72 -20.60
CA ASN A 131 -7.43 15.30 -19.64
C ASN A 131 -6.73 14.90 -18.31
N PRO A 132 -6.32 15.85 -17.47
CA PRO A 132 -5.52 15.61 -16.27
C PRO A 132 -6.29 14.74 -15.27
N ILE A 133 -5.55 14.03 -14.44
CA ILE A 133 -6.10 13.22 -13.35
C ILE A 133 -6.84 14.12 -12.37
N GLN A 134 -8.10 13.80 -12.13
CA GLN A 134 -8.87 14.40 -11.05
C GLN A 134 -8.63 13.62 -9.77
N VAL A 135 -7.72 14.11 -8.93
CA VAL A 135 -7.22 13.38 -7.74
C VAL A 135 -8.36 12.98 -6.79
N THR A 136 -9.37 13.83 -6.64
CA THR A 136 -10.55 13.57 -5.80
C THR A 136 -11.41 12.43 -6.35
N LEU A 137 -11.57 12.32 -7.66
CA LEU A 137 -12.30 11.22 -8.31
C LEU A 137 -11.52 9.91 -8.19
N LEU A 138 -10.20 9.94 -8.42
CA LEU A 138 -9.35 8.78 -8.26
C LEU A 138 -9.38 8.26 -6.81
N ASP A 139 -9.28 9.16 -5.82
CA ASP A 139 -9.38 8.79 -4.40
C ASP A 139 -10.75 8.19 -4.07
N SER A 140 -11.82 8.75 -4.63
CA SER A 140 -13.18 8.24 -4.43
C SER A 140 -13.36 6.86 -5.04
N ALA A 141 -12.83 6.62 -6.24
CA ALA A 141 -12.86 5.32 -6.91
C ALA A 141 -12.04 4.28 -6.12
N PHE A 142 -10.85 4.65 -5.67
CA PHE A 142 -10.03 3.80 -4.83
C PHE A 142 -10.72 3.43 -3.51
N ARG A 143 -11.34 4.41 -2.85
CA ARG A 143 -12.12 4.18 -1.63
C ARG A 143 -13.32 3.27 -1.86
N ALA A 144 -14.01 3.42 -2.99
CA ALA A 144 -15.12 2.54 -3.37
C ALA A 144 -14.63 1.09 -3.57
N SER A 145 -13.50 0.89 -4.26
CA SER A 145 -12.89 -0.45 -4.42
C SER A 145 -12.51 -1.08 -3.09
N LEU A 146 -11.93 -0.31 -2.14
CA LEU A 146 -11.64 -0.81 -0.80
C LEU A 146 -12.92 -1.25 -0.07
N TYR A 147 -13.97 -0.45 -0.17
CA TYR A 147 -15.26 -0.76 0.45
C TYR A 147 -15.90 -2.03 -0.14
N GLU A 148 -15.85 -2.22 -1.45
CA GLU A 148 -16.33 -3.44 -2.13
C GLU A 148 -15.60 -4.70 -1.66
N HIS A 149 -14.32 -4.57 -1.30
CA HIS A 149 -13.51 -5.65 -0.72
C HIS A 149 -13.61 -5.74 0.82
N ALA A 150 -14.58 -5.04 1.41
CA ALA A 150 -14.80 -4.99 2.86
C ALA A 150 -13.58 -4.50 3.67
N ILE A 151 -12.73 -3.66 3.07
CA ILE A 151 -11.57 -3.05 3.73
C ILE A 151 -11.95 -1.63 4.16
N PRO A 152 -12.29 -1.40 5.43
CA PRO A 152 -12.57 -0.05 5.93
C PRO A 152 -11.23 0.69 6.08
N ALA A 153 -11.00 1.68 5.22
CA ALA A 153 -9.80 2.50 5.30
C ALA A 153 -10.12 3.96 4.98
N GLN A 154 -9.39 4.87 5.61
CA GLN A 154 -9.30 6.25 5.17
C GLN A 154 -8.17 6.36 4.14
N THR A 155 -8.39 7.13 3.07
CA THR A 155 -7.45 7.25 1.98
C THR A 155 -7.13 8.70 1.67
N VAL A 156 -5.93 8.95 1.21
CA VAL A 156 -5.51 10.18 0.56
C VAL A 156 -4.66 9.81 -0.65
N THR A 157 -5.05 10.30 -1.81
CA THR A 157 -4.30 10.09 -3.04
C THR A 157 -3.59 11.37 -3.45
N CYS A 158 -2.33 11.28 -3.84
CA CYS A 158 -1.53 12.37 -4.35
C CYS A 158 -1.06 12.05 -5.77
N TYR A 159 -1.09 13.08 -6.61
CA TYR A 159 -0.62 13.04 -7.99
C TYR A 159 0.42 14.14 -8.20
N THR A 160 1.57 13.77 -8.72
CA THR A 160 2.64 14.70 -9.06
C THR A 160 2.86 14.67 -10.57
N PHE A 161 2.82 15.82 -11.20
CA PHE A 161 3.12 16.03 -12.62
C PHE A 161 4.08 17.21 -12.77
N ILE A 162 5.29 16.95 -13.27
CA ILE A 162 6.34 17.95 -13.51
C ILE A 162 6.42 18.96 -12.34
N ASP A 163 6.84 18.49 -11.17
CA ASP A 163 7.07 19.29 -9.93
C ASP A 163 5.81 19.90 -9.28
N LYS A 164 4.63 19.69 -9.84
CA LYS A 164 3.36 20.07 -9.21
C LYS A 164 2.71 18.87 -8.57
N THR A 165 2.45 18.96 -7.28
CA THR A 165 1.77 17.90 -6.52
C THR A 165 0.39 18.37 -6.09
N GLU A 166 -0.62 17.60 -6.41
CA GLU A 166 -1.99 17.76 -5.96
C GLU A 166 -2.39 16.53 -5.14
N CYS A 167 -3.03 16.73 -4.00
CA CYS A 167 -3.55 15.66 -3.14
C CYS A 167 -5.06 15.83 -2.93
N SER A 168 -5.76 14.72 -2.73
CA SER A 168 -7.20 14.70 -2.46
C SER A 168 -7.56 15.38 -1.13
N SER A 169 -6.59 15.54 -0.22
CA SER A 169 -6.68 16.35 0.99
C SER A 169 -5.61 17.43 0.99
N SER A 170 -6.02 18.66 1.31
CA SER A 170 -5.09 19.78 1.48
C SER A 170 -4.37 19.78 2.84
N ASP A 171 -4.88 19.04 3.82
CA ASP A 171 -4.29 18.94 5.15
C ASP A 171 -3.23 17.83 5.20
N THR A 172 -1.97 18.23 5.07
CA THR A 172 -0.84 17.32 5.14
C THR A 172 -0.68 16.68 6.53
N SER A 173 -1.10 17.36 7.59
CA SER A 173 -1.02 16.83 8.96
C SER A 173 -1.96 15.64 9.15
N PHE A 174 -3.07 15.63 8.43
CA PHE A 174 -4.09 14.58 8.48
C PHE A 174 -3.53 13.21 8.08
N TYR A 175 -2.72 13.14 7.03
CA TYR A 175 -2.25 11.86 6.49
C TYR A 175 -0.79 11.52 6.81
N GLN A 176 -0.10 12.30 7.64
CA GLN A 176 1.28 11.97 8.07
C GLN A 176 1.39 10.63 8.79
N SER A 177 0.33 10.20 9.48
CA SER A 177 0.28 8.91 10.18
C SER A 177 -0.19 7.74 9.30
N PHE A 178 -0.59 8.01 8.07
CA PHE A 178 -1.10 6.99 7.16
C PHE A 178 0.06 6.15 6.59
N ILE A 179 -0.25 4.93 6.20
CA ILE A 179 0.70 4.02 5.59
C ILE A 179 0.83 4.40 4.11
N PRO A 180 2.01 4.77 3.63
CA PRO A 180 2.21 5.01 2.21
C PRO A 180 2.13 3.69 1.45
N LEU A 181 1.36 3.67 0.36
CA LEU A 181 1.42 2.61 -0.63
C LEU A 181 2.61 2.84 -1.56
N LYS A 182 2.99 1.79 -2.29
CA LYS A 182 4.06 1.89 -3.27
C LYS A 182 3.66 2.84 -4.38
N GLU A 183 4.53 3.77 -4.70
CA GLU A 183 4.33 4.74 -5.77
C GLU A 183 4.17 4.04 -7.13
N ILE A 184 3.27 4.58 -7.95
CA ILE A 184 3.15 4.26 -9.36
C ILE A 184 3.84 5.37 -10.13
N VAL A 185 4.95 5.04 -10.77
CA VAL A 185 5.82 6.00 -11.44
C VAL A 185 5.79 5.77 -12.94
N PHE A 186 5.54 6.82 -13.69
CA PHE A 186 5.65 6.83 -15.14
C PHE A 186 6.81 7.74 -15.55
N GLY A 187 7.69 7.20 -16.38
CA GLY A 187 8.87 7.89 -16.88
C GLY A 187 10.10 7.76 -15.98
N ALA A 188 11.28 7.69 -16.62
CA ALA A 188 12.56 7.47 -15.95
C ALA A 188 12.93 8.61 -14.95
N ASN A 189 12.40 9.82 -15.17
CA ASN A 189 12.68 10.99 -14.33
C ASN A 189 11.59 11.25 -13.30
N ARG A 190 10.73 10.27 -13.01
CA ARG A 190 9.59 10.45 -12.09
C ARG A 190 8.69 11.65 -12.46
N ALA A 191 8.54 11.89 -13.77
CA ALA A 191 7.76 13.03 -14.27
C ALA A 191 6.27 12.94 -13.88
N ILE A 192 5.78 11.72 -13.72
CA ILE A 192 4.42 11.44 -13.26
C ILE A 192 4.52 10.43 -12.11
N VAL A 193 4.02 10.81 -10.95
CA VAL A 193 4.00 9.96 -9.76
C VAL A 193 2.60 9.97 -9.16
N LEU A 194 2.07 8.79 -8.92
CA LEU A 194 0.83 8.57 -8.18
C LEU A 194 1.16 7.84 -6.89
N GLN A 195 0.68 8.36 -5.79
CA GLN A 195 0.87 7.75 -4.48
C GLN A 195 -0.43 7.82 -3.69
N ALA A 196 -0.80 6.72 -3.06
CA ALA A 196 -1.89 6.72 -2.11
C ALA A 196 -1.35 6.44 -0.70
N PHE A 197 -2.06 6.98 0.27
CA PHE A 197 -1.85 6.80 1.70
C PHE A 197 -3.10 6.19 2.28
N VAL A 198 -2.96 5.16 3.12
CA VAL A 198 -4.09 4.44 3.70
C VAL A 198 -3.96 4.36 5.22
N GLN A 199 -5.08 4.47 5.92
CA GLN A 199 -5.15 4.26 7.36
C GLN A 199 -6.27 3.26 7.66
N PHE A 200 -5.90 2.13 8.22
CA PHE A 200 -6.85 1.11 8.67
C PHE A 200 -7.25 1.37 10.13
N PRO A 201 -8.55 1.25 10.48
CA PRO A 201 -8.99 1.32 11.86
C PRO A 201 -8.32 0.23 12.69
N PHE A 202 -7.75 0.59 13.84
CA PHE A 202 -7.10 -0.37 14.74
C PHE A 202 -8.02 -1.54 15.12
N LEU A 203 -9.27 -1.26 15.46
CA LEU A 203 -10.25 -2.27 15.84
C LEU A 203 -10.55 -3.26 14.72
N TYR A 204 -10.49 -2.83 13.47
CA TYR A 204 -10.66 -3.71 12.33
C TYR A 204 -9.51 -4.73 12.24
N ILE A 205 -8.26 -4.25 12.29
CA ILE A 205 -7.09 -5.16 12.26
C ILE A 205 -7.13 -6.14 13.43
N VAL A 206 -7.45 -5.66 14.64
CA VAL A 206 -7.58 -6.51 15.82
C VAL A 206 -8.68 -7.56 15.63
N GLY A 207 -9.84 -7.17 15.08
CA GLY A 207 -10.93 -8.08 14.75
C GLY A 207 -10.51 -9.20 13.80
N GLU A 208 -9.81 -8.86 12.72
CA GLU A 208 -9.25 -9.83 11.76
C GLU A 208 -8.25 -10.80 12.42
N VAL A 209 -7.38 -10.28 13.29
CA VAL A 209 -6.43 -11.11 14.05
C VAL A 209 -7.18 -12.09 14.96
N PHE A 210 -8.23 -11.64 15.65
CA PHE A 210 -9.03 -12.52 16.50
C PHE A 210 -9.74 -13.59 15.69
N LEU A 211 -10.40 -13.24 14.58
CA LEU A 211 -11.09 -14.21 13.73
C LEU A 211 -10.14 -15.29 13.21
N ARG A 212 -8.97 -14.91 12.73
CA ARG A 212 -7.96 -15.86 12.23
C ARG A 212 -7.42 -16.78 13.33
N ASN A 213 -7.21 -16.26 14.54
CA ASN A 213 -6.68 -17.07 15.65
C ASN A 213 -7.74 -18.01 16.25
N ILE A 214 -9.03 -17.65 16.24
CA ILE A 214 -10.12 -18.53 16.71
C ILE A 214 -10.23 -19.79 15.84
N PHE A 215 -10.04 -19.68 14.53
CA PHE A 215 -10.05 -20.85 13.63
C PHE A 215 -8.93 -21.87 13.88
N TRP A 216 -7.88 -21.49 14.62
CA TRP A 216 -6.80 -22.42 15.01
C TRP A 216 -7.04 -23.08 16.37
N ILE A 217 -8.04 -22.64 17.13
CA ILE A 217 -8.37 -23.17 18.48
C ILE A 217 -9.56 -24.16 18.42
N LEU A 218 -10.38 -24.10 17.38
CA LEU A 218 -11.48 -25.02 17.08
C LEU A 218 -11.03 -26.16 16.18
#